data_d26f358386ab45c81d86e258503a0032
#
_entry.id   d26f358386ab45c81d86e258503a0032
#
_cell.length_a   1.000
_cell.length_b   1.000
_cell.length_c   1.000
_cell.angle_alpha   90.00
_cell.angle_beta   90.00
_cell.angle_gamma   90.00
#
_symmetry.space_group_name_H-M   'P 1'
#
loop_
_entity.id
_entity.type
_entity.pdbx_description
1 polymer ?
#
loop_
_entity_poly.entity_id
_entity_poly.type
_entity_poly.pdbx_seq_one_letter_code
_entity_poly.pdbx_strand_id
1 'polypeptide(L)'
;ENYLKAKKKFFDDLPKSAFSLTNLDDKNGLVMTQNTRSKVYTYSLRSLCDFKGRVLESHFEGMLLDFNNHELAVQFIGKFNASNLLAVFGAAVLLGKKEEEVLVALSTLHPVAGRFDAVRSPQGVTAIVDYAHTPDALINVLNAIHGVLEGKGKVITVVGAGGNRDKGKRPIMAKEAAKASDRVIITSDNPRFEEPQDIINDMLAGLDAEDMKKTLSIAD
;
A
#
# COMPACT_ATOMS: atom_id res chain seq x y z
N GLU A 1 0.83 -3.86 20.14
CA GLU A 1 -0.26 -3.56 21.09
C GLU A 1 -0.36 -2.06 21.40
N ASN A 2 0.75 -1.41 21.80
CA ASN A 2 0.77 0.03 22.11
C ASN A 2 0.40 0.92 20.92
N TYR A 3 0.82 0.57 19.70
CA TYR A 3 0.48 1.33 18.49
C TYR A 3 -1.01 1.30 18.18
N LEU A 4 -1.66 0.14 18.31
CA LEU A 4 -3.11 0.00 18.12
C LEU A 4 -3.88 0.85 19.15
N LYS A 5 -3.48 0.80 20.42
CA LYS A 5 -4.10 1.60 21.49
C LYS A 5 -3.98 3.12 21.22
N ALA A 6 -2.79 3.56 20.78
CA ALA A 6 -2.57 4.97 20.45
C ALA A 6 -3.45 5.44 19.28
N LYS A 7 -3.61 4.63 18.25
CA LYS A 7 -4.50 4.94 17.10
C LYS A 7 -5.97 4.88 17.50
N LYS A 8 -6.37 3.89 18.31
CA LYS A 8 -7.75 3.71 18.79
C LYS A 8 -8.24 4.90 19.60
N LYS A 9 -7.35 5.54 20.36
CA LYS A 9 -7.69 6.71 21.17
C LYS A 9 -8.36 7.83 20.36
N PHE A 10 -7.96 8.03 19.09
CA PHE A 10 -8.62 8.99 18.21
C PHE A 10 -10.13 8.71 18.08
N PHE A 11 -10.50 7.45 17.87
CA PHE A 11 -11.93 7.07 17.74
C PHE A 11 -12.66 7.10 19.07
N ASP A 12 -12.01 6.71 20.16
CA ASP A 12 -12.61 6.68 21.50
C ASP A 12 -12.93 8.09 22.01
N ASP A 13 -12.15 9.10 21.61
CA ASP A 13 -12.32 10.50 22.02
C ASP A 13 -13.35 11.26 21.15
N LEU A 14 -13.88 10.67 20.08
CA LEU A 14 -14.84 11.35 19.19
C LEU A 14 -16.17 11.64 19.90
N PRO A 15 -16.73 12.85 19.74
CA PRO A 15 -18.04 13.20 20.30
C PRO A 15 -19.17 12.50 19.55
N LYS A 16 -20.36 12.44 20.15
CA LYS A 16 -21.58 11.87 19.54
C LYS A 16 -21.99 12.56 18.23
N SER A 17 -21.60 13.82 18.05
CA SER A 17 -21.87 14.59 16.82
C SER A 17 -20.96 14.26 15.66
N ALA A 18 -19.86 13.53 15.88
CA ALA A 18 -18.96 13.07 14.86
C ALA A 18 -19.42 11.75 14.22
N PHE A 19 -18.72 11.33 13.18
CA PHE A 19 -18.80 9.98 12.64
C PHE A 19 -17.42 9.30 12.66
N SER A 20 -17.44 7.99 12.66
CA SER A 20 -16.26 7.13 12.46
C SER A 20 -16.45 6.32 11.19
N LEU A 21 -15.46 6.29 10.32
CA LEU A 21 -15.43 5.43 9.14
C LEU A 21 -14.31 4.41 9.30
N THR A 22 -14.63 3.12 9.24
CA THR A 22 -13.65 2.04 9.48
C THR A 22 -13.66 0.99 8.39
N ASN A 23 -12.48 0.38 8.15
CA ASN A 23 -12.27 -0.66 7.15
C ASN A 23 -12.67 -2.03 7.72
N LEU A 24 -13.66 -2.70 7.13
CA LEU A 24 -14.04 -4.07 7.50
C LEU A 24 -13.08 -5.13 6.97
N ASP A 25 -12.26 -4.82 5.97
CA ASP A 25 -11.26 -5.74 5.43
C ASP A 25 -10.02 -5.84 6.32
N ASP A 26 -9.83 -4.89 7.26
CA ASP A 26 -8.78 -4.93 8.28
C ASP A 26 -9.30 -5.64 9.54
N LYS A 27 -8.55 -6.63 10.02
CA LYS A 27 -8.88 -7.40 11.24
C LYS A 27 -9.07 -6.53 12.48
N ASN A 28 -8.44 -5.36 12.53
CA ASN A 28 -8.57 -4.40 13.63
C ASN A 28 -9.62 -3.31 13.38
N GLY A 29 -10.23 -3.28 12.19
CA GLY A 29 -11.16 -2.21 11.80
C GLY A 29 -12.26 -1.99 12.83
N LEU A 30 -13.01 -3.03 13.18
CA LEU A 30 -14.07 -2.94 14.19
C LEU A 30 -13.52 -2.69 15.60
N VAL A 31 -12.33 -3.19 15.93
CA VAL A 31 -11.68 -2.94 17.22
C VAL A 31 -11.39 -1.45 17.41
N MET A 32 -11.03 -0.73 16.33
CA MET A 32 -10.76 0.70 16.39
C MET A 32 -11.97 1.51 16.86
N THR A 33 -13.17 1.10 16.47
CA THR A 33 -14.42 1.84 16.76
C THR A 33 -15.23 1.26 17.90
N GLN A 34 -14.73 0.23 18.60
CA GLN A 34 -15.48 -0.52 19.62
C GLN A 34 -16.03 0.34 20.77
N ASN A 35 -15.29 1.38 21.20
CA ASN A 35 -15.65 2.22 22.34
C ASN A 35 -16.04 3.66 21.92
N THR A 36 -16.10 3.95 20.63
CA THR A 36 -16.45 5.29 20.16
C THR A 36 -17.91 5.63 20.51
N ARG A 37 -18.17 6.90 20.77
CA ARG A 37 -19.53 7.43 20.95
C ARG A 37 -20.12 7.98 19.66
N SER A 38 -19.29 8.11 18.61
CA SER A 38 -19.70 8.60 17.30
C SER A 38 -20.52 7.56 16.54
N LYS A 39 -21.27 7.98 15.52
CA LYS A 39 -21.93 7.05 14.61
C LYS A 39 -20.89 6.34 13.75
N VAL A 40 -20.90 5.00 13.77
CA VAL A 40 -19.95 4.19 13.04
C VAL A 40 -20.49 3.87 11.65
N TYR A 41 -19.65 4.09 10.63
CA TYR A 41 -19.83 3.66 9.25
C TYR A 41 -18.67 2.78 8.83
N THR A 42 -18.92 1.94 7.86
CA THR A 42 -17.99 0.91 7.42
C THR A 42 -17.74 0.98 5.92
N TYR A 43 -16.54 0.62 5.49
CA TYR A 43 -16.23 0.42 4.08
C TYR A 43 -15.49 -0.90 3.85
N SER A 44 -15.66 -1.49 2.67
CA SER A 44 -15.03 -2.76 2.32
C SER A 44 -15.01 -2.97 0.81
N LEU A 45 -13.95 -3.65 0.34
CA LEU A 45 -13.87 -4.20 -1.02
C LEU A 45 -14.41 -5.63 -1.12
N ARG A 46 -14.78 -6.27 0.00
CA ARG A 46 -15.15 -7.70 0.08
C ARG A 46 -16.52 -7.95 0.67
N SER A 47 -16.89 -7.20 1.68
CA SER A 47 -18.07 -7.46 2.50
C SER A 47 -19.19 -6.46 2.25
N LEU A 48 -20.42 -6.82 2.64
CA LEU A 48 -21.53 -5.87 2.71
C LEU A 48 -21.28 -4.87 3.84
N CYS A 49 -21.44 -3.58 3.53
CA CYS A 49 -21.12 -2.46 4.42
C CYS A 49 -21.80 -1.19 3.92
N ASP A 50 -21.59 -0.07 4.62
CA ASP A 50 -22.18 1.22 4.24
C ASP A 50 -21.61 1.76 2.92
N PHE A 51 -20.29 1.62 2.71
CA PHE A 51 -19.60 2.02 1.48
C PHE A 51 -18.91 0.81 0.88
N LYS A 52 -19.51 0.22 -0.14
CA LYS A 52 -19.00 -0.97 -0.82
C LYS A 52 -18.22 -0.59 -2.06
N GLY A 53 -17.05 -1.20 -2.22
CA GLY A 53 -16.26 -1.09 -3.44
C GLY A 53 -15.91 -2.45 -4.05
N ARG A 54 -15.58 -2.43 -5.33
CA ARG A 54 -15.00 -3.58 -6.05
C ARG A 54 -13.99 -3.07 -7.05
N VAL A 55 -12.93 -3.85 -7.29
CA VAL A 55 -12.03 -3.67 -8.42
C VAL A 55 -12.59 -4.53 -9.55
N LEU A 56 -13.00 -3.91 -10.65
CA LEU A 56 -13.52 -4.60 -11.84
C LEU A 56 -12.37 -4.98 -12.77
N GLU A 57 -11.45 -4.03 -13.03
CA GLU A 57 -10.27 -4.23 -13.86
C GLU A 57 -9.05 -3.55 -13.23
N SER A 58 -7.86 -4.08 -13.49
CA SER A 58 -6.60 -3.51 -13.01
C SER A 58 -5.50 -3.67 -14.05
N HIS A 59 -4.92 -2.53 -14.48
CA HIS A 59 -3.86 -2.44 -15.48
C HIS A 59 -2.77 -1.48 -14.98
N PHE A 60 -1.63 -1.39 -15.69
CA PHE A 60 -0.58 -0.43 -15.35
C PHE A 60 -0.96 1.03 -15.66
N GLU A 61 -2.02 1.25 -16.39
CA GLU A 61 -2.60 2.56 -16.67
C GLU A 61 -3.61 3.01 -15.61
N GLY A 62 -4.09 2.08 -14.77
CA GLY A 62 -5.06 2.37 -13.72
C GLY A 62 -6.03 1.23 -13.46
N MET A 63 -7.12 1.54 -12.78
CA MET A 63 -8.17 0.58 -12.41
C MET A 63 -9.54 1.08 -12.84
N LEU A 64 -10.42 0.14 -13.20
CA LEU A 64 -11.86 0.35 -13.22
C LEU A 64 -12.43 -0.16 -11.88
N LEU A 65 -13.07 0.72 -11.13
CA LEU A 65 -13.66 0.46 -9.82
C LEU A 65 -15.17 0.59 -9.88
N ASP A 66 -15.85 -0.11 -8.99
CA ASP A 66 -17.27 0.10 -8.69
C ASP A 66 -17.37 0.56 -7.22
N PHE A 67 -17.93 1.73 -6.98
CA PHE A 67 -18.24 2.23 -5.65
C PHE A 67 -19.76 2.46 -5.53
N ASN A 68 -20.43 1.75 -4.64
CA ASN A 68 -21.89 1.81 -4.43
C ASN A 68 -22.70 1.66 -5.73
N ASN A 69 -22.31 0.76 -6.63
CA ASN A 69 -22.87 0.51 -7.96
C ASN A 69 -22.65 1.64 -8.98
N HIS A 70 -21.64 2.48 -8.79
CA HIS A 70 -21.18 3.47 -9.75
C HIS A 70 -19.77 3.09 -10.22
N GLU A 71 -19.61 2.92 -11.52
CA GLU A 71 -18.32 2.66 -12.13
C GLU A 71 -17.50 3.95 -12.26
N LEU A 72 -16.20 3.86 -11.92
CA LEU A 72 -15.25 4.94 -12.11
C LEU A 72 -13.89 4.41 -12.55
N ALA A 73 -13.30 5.04 -13.56
CA ALA A 73 -11.91 4.80 -13.95
C ALA A 73 -10.99 5.72 -13.15
N VAL A 74 -9.90 5.16 -12.64
CA VAL A 74 -8.89 5.89 -11.84
C VAL A 74 -7.50 5.55 -12.32
N GLN A 75 -6.56 6.50 -12.17
CA GLN A 75 -5.15 6.32 -12.57
C GLN A 75 -4.30 5.66 -11.46
N PHE A 76 -4.93 5.11 -10.44
CA PHE A 76 -4.28 4.41 -9.34
C PHE A 76 -4.23 2.91 -9.62
N ILE A 77 -3.23 2.23 -9.05
CA ILE A 77 -3.00 0.79 -9.21
C ILE A 77 -2.94 0.13 -7.83
N GLY A 78 -3.42 -1.11 -7.76
CA GLY A 78 -3.37 -1.94 -6.56
C GLY A 78 -4.58 -1.81 -5.63
N LYS A 79 -5.00 -2.94 -5.08
CA LYS A 79 -6.18 -3.05 -4.19
C LYS A 79 -6.10 -2.14 -2.97
N PHE A 80 -4.89 -1.87 -2.46
CA PHE A 80 -4.72 -0.95 -1.33
C PHE A 80 -5.10 0.49 -1.71
N ASN A 81 -4.81 0.93 -2.95
CA ASN A 81 -5.25 2.23 -3.45
C ASN A 81 -6.76 2.25 -3.69
N ALA A 82 -7.36 1.18 -4.20
CA ALA A 82 -8.83 1.08 -4.30
C ALA A 82 -9.48 1.23 -2.91
N SER A 83 -8.92 0.59 -1.88
CA SER A 83 -9.39 0.73 -0.49
C SER A 83 -9.20 2.17 0.05
N ASN A 84 -8.08 2.82 -0.26
CA ASN A 84 -7.84 4.21 0.11
C ASN A 84 -8.84 5.17 -0.55
N LEU A 85 -9.09 5.00 -1.86
CA LEU A 85 -10.06 5.80 -2.61
C LEU A 85 -11.48 5.60 -2.08
N LEU A 86 -11.85 4.36 -1.73
CA LEU A 86 -13.15 4.06 -1.12
C LEU A 86 -13.31 4.73 0.25
N ALA A 87 -12.24 4.77 1.05
CA ALA A 87 -12.25 5.51 2.32
C ALA A 87 -12.45 7.02 2.11
N VAL A 88 -11.77 7.60 1.11
CA VAL A 88 -11.93 9.01 0.73
C VAL A 88 -13.35 9.28 0.24
N PHE A 89 -13.90 8.40 -0.61
CA PHE A 89 -15.29 8.47 -1.08
C PHE A 89 -16.26 8.50 0.10
N GLY A 90 -16.20 7.51 0.97
CA GLY A 90 -17.09 7.42 2.13
C GLY A 90 -16.96 8.61 3.07
N ALA A 91 -15.73 9.08 3.34
CA ALA A 91 -15.50 10.24 4.20
C ALA A 91 -16.09 11.52 3.57
N ALA A 92 -15.91 11.74 2.27
CA ALA A 92 -16.45 12.92 1.58
C ALA A 92 -17.98 12.94 1.56
N VAL A 93 -18.61 11.79 1.31
CA VAL A 93 -20.08 11.65 1.36
C VAL A 93 -20.60 11.90 2.76
N LEU A 94 -19.96 11.36 3.80
CA LEU A 94 -20.33 11.61 5.20
C LEU A 94 -20.14 13.07 5.62
N LEU A 95 -19.26 13.81 4.95
CA LEU A 95 -19.08 15.26 5.10
C LEU A 95 -20.08 16.08 4.27
N GLY A 96 -21.07 15.43 3.65
CA GLY A 96 -22.16 16.08 2.94
C GLY A 96 -21.91 16.39 1.46
N LYS A 97 -20.87 15.81 0.85
CA LYS A 97 -20.69 15.91 -0.60
C LYS A 97 -21.59 14.91 -1.31
N LYS A 98 -22.05 15.26 -2.53
CA LYS A 98 -22.81 14.34 -3.36
C LYS A 98 -21.92 13.24 -3.93
N GLU A 99 -22.44 12.03 -4.01
CA GLU A 99 -21.66 10.87 -4.49
C GLU A 99 -21.08 11.12 -5.89
N GLU A 100 -21.88 11.65 -6.80
CA GLU A 100 -21.45 11.91 -8.18
C GLU A 100 -20.31 12.94 -8.26
N GLU A 101 -20.38 13.99 -7.43
CA GLU A 101 -19.31 15.01 -7.35
C GLU A 101 -17.99 14.39 -6.86
N VAL A 102 -18.08 13.50 -5.86
CA VAL A 102 -16.90 12.81 -5.32
C VAL A 102 -16.32 11.84 -6.34
N LEU A 103 -17.15 11.07 -7.03
CA LEU A 103 -16.71 10.13 -8.07
C LEU A 103 -15.97 10.84 -9.21
N VAL A 104 -16.53 11.95 -9.70
CA VAL A 104 -15.87 12.80 -10.72
C VAL A 104 -14.53 13.31 -10.21
N ALA A 105 -14.45 13.80 -8.97
CA ALA A 105 -13.20 14.27 -8.39
C ALA A 105 -12.18 13.13 -8.29
N LEU A 106 -12.56 11.93 -7.82
CA LEU A 106 -11.68 10.78 -7.71
C LEU A 106 -11.13 10.32 -9.07
N SER A 107 -11.93 10.37 -10.14
CA SER A 107 -11.51 9.98 -11.49
C SER A 107 -10.43 10.89 -12.08
N THR A 108 -10.32 12.12 -11.59
CA THR A 108 -9.32 13.11 -12.05
C THR A 108 -8.04 13.13 -11.20
N LEU A 109 -7.99 12.38 -10.10
CA LEU A 109 -6.82 12.34 -9.26
C LEU A 109 -5.69 11.54 -9.90
N HIS A 110 -4.47 12.01 -9.68
CA HIS A 110 -3.25 11.33 -10.06
C HIS A 110 -2.53 10.76 -8.82
N PRO A 111 -1.78 9.67 -8.95
CA PRO A 111 -0.89 9.20 -7.89
C PRO A 111 0.08 10.29 -7.45
N VAL A 112 0.38 10.32 -6.18
CA VAL A 112 1.44 11.20 -5.66
C VAL A 112 2.80 10.62 -6.07
N ALA A 113 3.73 11.47 -6.50
CA ALA A 113 5.07 11.05 -6.87
C ALA A 113 5.71 10.15 -5.79
N GLY A 114 6.27 9.02 -6.21
CA GLY A 114 6.83 8.02 -5.31
C GLY A 114 5.80 7.21 -4.48
N ARG A 115 4.54 7.18 -4.89
CA ARG A 115 3.48 6.34 -4.29
C ARG A 115 2.83 5.48 -5.37
N PHE A 116 3.41 4.30 -5.61
CA PHE A 116 3.09 3.44 -6.74
C PHE A 116 3.08 4.21 -8.08
N ASP A 117 4.10 5.02 -8.24
CA ASP A 117 4.26 5.91 -9.39
C ASP A 117 4.87 5.12 -10.55
N ALA A 118 4.09 4.89 -11.59
CA ALA A 118 4.44 4.01 -12.70
C ALA A 118 4.93 4.83 -13.90
N VAL A 119 6.18 4.63 -14.28
CA VAL A 119 6.80 5.24 -15.47
C VAL A 119 7.03 4.16 -16.50
N ARG A 120 6.47 4.32 -17.69
CA ARG A 120 6.55 3.35 -18.76
C ARG A 120 7.53 3.80 -19.85
N SER A 121 8.46 2.92 -20.22
CA SER A 121 9.35 3.17 -21.33
C SER A 121 8.73 2.76 -22.67
N PRO A 122 9.15 3.35 -23.80
CA PRO A 122 8.71 2.93 -25.13
C PRO A 122 9.03 1.47 -25.46
N GLN A 123 10.03 0.89 -24.79
CA GLN A 123 10.46 -0.51 -24.95
C GLN A 123 9.61 -1.51 -24.15
N GLY A 124 8.55 -1.04 -23.45
CA GLY A 124 7.64 -1.89 -22.70
C GLY A 124 8.10 -2.22 -21.27
N VAL A 125 9.18 -1.59 -20.79
CA VAL A 125 9.57 -1.68 -19.38
C VAL A 125 8.75 -0.70 -18.56
N THR A 126 8.18 -1.15 -17.46
CA THR A 126 7.48 -0.30 -16.48
C THR A 126 8.33 -0.21 -15.22
N ALA A 127 8.76 0.99 -14.86
CA ALA A 127 9.39 1.28 -13.57
C ALA A 127 8.31 1.77 -12.60
N ILE A 128 8.29 1.20 -11.39
CA ILE A 128 7.37 1.61 -10.33
C ILE A 128 8.20 2.17 -9.18
N VAL A 129 7.91 3.40 -8.80
CA VAL A 129 8.55 4.08 -7.66
C VAL A 129 7.57 4.11 -6.50
N ASP A 130 7.96 3.52 -5.38
CA ASP A 130 7.14 3.51 -4.17
C ASP A 130 7.95 3.77 -2.90
N TYR A 131 7.33 4.38 -1.93
CA TYR A 131 7.93 4.69 -0.62
C TYR A 131 7.78 3.53 0.40
N ALA A 132 7.55 2.32 -0.05
CA ALA A 132 7.43 1.15 0.81
C ALA A 132 8.72 0.94 1.63
N HIS A 133 8.63 1.08 2.95
CA HIS A 133 9.77 0.99 3.88
C HIS A 133 9.49 0.05 5.06
N THR A 134 8.47 -0.78 4.93
CA THR A 134 8.13 -1.87 5.86
C THR A 134 7.87 -3.15 5.09
N PRO A 135 8.06 -4.34 5.70
CA PRO A 135 7.75 -5.61 5.04
C PRO A 135 6.34 -5.67 4.45
N ASP A 136 5.33 -5.30 5.23
CA ASP A 136 3.92 -5.33 4.78
C ASP A 136 3.66 -4.39 3.60
N ALA A 137 4.25 -3.18 3.61
CA ALA A 137 4.11 -2.25 2.51
C ALA A 137 4.77 -2.79 1.23
N LEU A 138 5.97 -3.37 1.33
CA LEU A 138 6.68 -3.99 0.22
C LEU A 138 5.89 -5.17 -0.36
N ILE A 139 5.34 -6.05 0.49
CA ILE A 139 4.48 -7.16 0.07
C ILE A 139 3.26 -6.64 -0.69
N ASN A 140 2.61 -5.59 -0.21
CA ASN A 140 1.44 -5.02 -0.87
C ASN A 140 1.77 -4.46 -2.27
N VAL A 141 2.90 -3.76 -2.40
CA VAL A 141 3.38 -3.24 -3.70
C VAL A 141 3.68 -4.39 -4.66
N LEU A 142 4.45 -5.39 -4.24
CA LEU A 142 4.81 -6.53 -5.08
C LEU A 142 3.58 -7.36 -5.47
N ASN A 143 2.63 -7.58 -4.56
CA ASN A 143 1.36 -8.24 -4.88
C ASN A 143 0.53 -7.45 -5.90
N ALA A 144 0.52 -6.12 -5.83
CA ALA A 144 -0.16 -5.28 -6.80
C ALA A 144 0.47 -5.40 -8.19
N ILE A 145 1.81 -5.42 -8.26
CA ILE A 145 2.56 -5.64 -9.51
C ILE A 145 2.22 -7.01 -10.11
N HIS A 146 2.28 -8.08 -9.32
CA HIS A 146 1.93 -9.41 -9.78
C HIS A 146 0.47 -9.54 -10.23
N GLY A 147 -0.44 -8.83 -9.56
CA GLY A 147 -1.84 -8.80 -9.94
C GLY A 147 -2.09 -8.18 -11.33
N VAL A 148 -1.25 -7.20 -11.73
CA VAL A 148 -1.32 -6.59 -13.07
C VAL A 148 -0.58 -7.41 -14.11
N LEU A 149 0.54 -8.03 -13.74
CA LEU A 149 1.35 -8.87 -14.64
C LEU A 149 0.65 -10.15 -15.07
N GLU A 150 -0.24 -10.70 -14.24
CA GLU A 150 -0.96 -11.96 -14.51
C GLU A 150 -0.03 -13.12 -14.92
N GLY A 151 1.16 -13.16 -14.32
CA GLY A 151 2.20 -14.14 -14.64
C GLY A 151 3.01 -13.86 -15.91
N LYS A 152 2.81 -12.71 -16.56
CA LYS A 152 3.57 -12.28 -17.74
C LYS A 152 4.71 -11.35 -17.35
N GLY A 153 5.89 -11.53 -17.96
CA GLY A 153 7.06 -10.68 -17.71
C GLY A 153 7.86 -11.07 -16.48
N LYS A 154 8.77 -10.19 -16.06
CA LYS A 154 9.70 -10.39 -14.95
C LYS A 154 9.70 -9.20 -14.00
N VAL A 155 9.89 -9.48 -12.72
CA VAL A 155 9.99 -8.46 -11.68
C VAL A 155 11.44 -8.34 -11.23
N ILE A 156 11.97 -7.12 -11.30
CA ILE A 156 13.27 -6.74 -10.76
C ILE A 156 13.00 -5.73 -9.64
N THR A 157 13.37 -6.08 -8.42
CA THR A 157 13.16 -5.20 -7.26
C THR A 157 14.48 -4.57 -6.83
N VAL A 158 14.49 -3.24 -6.76
CA VAL A 158 15.58 -2.46 -6.15
C VAL A 158 15.08 -2.00 -4.79
N VAL A 159 15.76 -2.38 -3.71
CA VAL A 159 15.32 -2.12 -2.36
C VAL A 159 16.48 -1.78 -1.43
N GLY A 160 16.25 -0.81 -0.56
CA GLY A 160 17.14 -0.44 0.52
C GLY A 160 16.40 -0.28 1.85
N ALA A 161 17.13 -0.07 2.91
CA ALA A 161 16.58 0.21 4.23
C ALA A 161 17.26 1.43 4.86
N GLY A 162 16.48 2.27 5.53
CA GLY A 162 17.01 3.45 6.20
C GLY A 162 17.78 3.11 7.48
N GLY A 163 18.86 3.85 7.74
CA GLY A 163 19.63 3.80 8.99
C GLY A 163 18.87 4.40 10.18
N ASN A 164 19.31 4.08 11.40
CA ASN A 164 18.70 4.51 12.67
C ASN A 164 17.19 4.22 12.73
N ARG A 165 16.80 3.06 12.21
CA ARG A 165 15.43 2.52 12.22
C ARG A 165 15.45 1.09 12.74
N ASP A 166 14.28 0.48 12.82
CA ASP A 166 14.12 -0.92 13.23
C ASP A 166 14.94 -1.86 12.33
N LYS A 167 16.04 -2.41 12.89
CA LYS A 167 16.93 -3.33 12.19
C LYS A 167 16.26 -4.69 11.93
N GLY A 168 15.32 -5.10 12.79
CA GLY A 168 14.65 -6.38 12.66
C GLY A 168 13.84 -6.53 11.37
N LYS A 169 13.40 -5.43 10.75
CA LYS A 169 12.68 -5.47 9.47
C LYS A 169 13.59 -5.65 8.25
N ARG A 170 14.90 -5.34 8.34
CA ARG A 170 15.86 -5.39 7.23
C ARG A 170 15.92 -6.77 6.55
N PRO A 171 16.21 -7.86 7.29
CA PRO A 171 16.25 -9.21 6.72
C PRO A 171 14.88 -9.65 6.19
N ILE A 172 13.78 -9.25 6.82
CA ILE A 172 12.43 -9.61 6.38
C ILE A 172 12.11 -8.94 5.04
N MET A 173 12.44 -7.65 4.88
CA MET A 173 12.25 -6.93 3.62
C MET A 173 13.04 -7.56 2.47
N ALA A 174 14.30 -7.92 2.69
CA ALA A 174 15.11 -8.61 1.69
C ALA A 174 14.51 -9.97 1.30
N LYS A 175 14.05 -10.76 2.28
CA LYS A 175 13.42 -12.06 2.04
C LYS A 175 12.14 -11.93 1.23
N GLU A 176 11.26 -10.99 1.57
CA GLU A 176 10.00 -10.77 0.82
C GLU A 176 10.27 -10.22 -0.59
N ALA A 177 11.27 -9.34 -0.77
CA ALA A 177 11.70 -8.91 -2.10
C ALA A 177 12.18 -10.09 -2.94
N ALA A 178 13.03 -10.96 -2.37
CA ALA A 178 13.56 -12.12 -3.07
C ALA A 178 12.45 -13.12 -3.44
N LYS A 179 11.54 -13.39 -2.51
CA LYS A 179 10.41 -14.31 -2.74
C LYS A 179 9.52 -13.87 -3.90
N ALA A 180 9.31 -12.57 -4.07
CA ALA A 180 8.36 -12.02 -5.04
C ALA A 180 9.04 -11.49 -6.32
N SER A 181 10.35 -11.71 -6.53
CA SER A 181 11.08 -11.13 -7.66
C SER A 181 11.94 -12.16 -8.38
N ASP A 182 12.12 -11.98 -9.69
CA ASP A 182 13.08 -12.76 -10.51
C ASP A 182 14.52 -12.32 -10.23
N ARG A 183 14.72 -11.05 -9.90
CA ARG A 183 16.01 -10.46 -9.51
C ARG A 183 15.81 -9.44 -8.40
N VAL A 184 16.78 -9.34 -7.52
CA VAL A 184 16.79 -8.33 -6.44
C VAL A 184 18.11 -7.56 -6.48
N ILE A 185 18.03 -6.26 -6.29
CA ILE A 185 19.19 -5.39 -6.08
C ILE A 185 18.99 -4.76 -4.71
N ILE A 186 19.87 -5.12 -3.77
CA ILE A 186 19.92 -4.49 -2.44
C ILE A 186 20.92 -3.36 -2.52
N THR A 187 20.47 -2.16 -2.20
CA THR A 187 21.30 -0.96 -2.31
C THR A 187 21.19 -0.07 -1.07
N SER A 188 22.03 0.96 -1.03
CA SER A 188 21.92 2.00 -0.01
C SER A 188 20.62 2.80 -0.19
N ASP A 189 20.01 3.15 0.93
CA ASP A 189 18.97 4.18 1.03
C ASP A 189 19.55 5.31 1.91
N ASN A 190 18.78 5.97 2.70
CA ASN A 190 19.25 7.00 3.63
C ASN A 190 19.93 6.36 4.87
N PRO A 191 21.27 6.27 4.91
CA PRO A 191 21.96 5.54 5.97
C PRO A 191 22.01 6.31 7.30
N ARG A 192 21.76 7.63 7.29
CA ARG A 192 21.87 8.53 8.45
C ARG A 192 23.26 8.43 9.09
N PHE A 193 23.32 7.83 10.30
CA PHE A 193 24.57 7.67 11.08
C PHE A 193 25.09 6.23 11.08
N GLU A 194 24.53 5.32 10.25
CA GLU A 194 25.03 3.97 10.08
C GLU A 194 25.84 3.85 8.78
N GLU A 195 26.80 2.94 8.75
CA GLU A 195 27.52 2.59 7.54
C GLU A 195 26.57 1.91 6.54
N PRO A 196 26.51 2.37 5.27
CA PRO A 196 25.63 1.78 4.27
C PRO A 196 25.81 0.27 4.10
N GLN A 197 27.06 -0.20 4.13
CA GLN A 197 27.38 -1.61 3.98
C GLN A 197 26.85 -2.47 5.12
N ASP A 198 26.79 -1.95 6.35
CA ASP A 198 26.24 -2.67 7.50
C ASP A 198 24.73 -2.88 7.33
N ILE A 199 24.02 -1.86 6.82
CA ILE A 199 22.59 -1.95 6.52
C ILE A 199 22.33 -3.01 5.44
N ILE A 200 23.16 -3.01 4.38
CA ILE A 200 23.08 -4.01 3.31
C ILE A 200 23.36 -5.41 3.86
N ASN A 201 24.36 -5.58 4.72
CA ASN A 201 24.68 -6.85 5.36
C ASN A 201 23.52 -7.37 6.24
N ASP A 202 22.86 -6.48 6.99
CA ASP A 202 21.67 -6.84 7.77
C ASP A 202 20.52 -7.33 6.86
N MET A 203 20.36 -6.73 5.68
CA MET A 203 19.37 -7.18 4.70
C MET A 203 19.74 -8.54 4.11
N LEU A 204 21.00 -8.71 3.68
CA LEU A 204 21.50 -9.97 3.10
C LEU A 204 21.40 -11.15 4.07
N ALA A 205 21.51 -10.90 5.38
CA ALA A 205 21.35 -11.94 6.41
C ALA A 205 19.97 -12.61 6.43
N GLY A 206 18.96 -12.03 5.76
CA GLY A 206 17.64 -12.62 5.60
C GLY A 206 17.51 -13.59 4.43
N LEU A 207 18.53 -13.69 3.57
CA LEU A 207 18.48 -14.47 2.34
C LEU A 207 19.11 -15.84 2.51
N ASP A 208 18.51 -16.86 1.92
CA ASP A 208 19.11 -18.18 1.78
C ASP A 208 19.99 -18.29 0.51
N ALA A 209 20.61 -19.46 0.30
CA ALA A 209 21.50 -19.66 -0.83
C ALA A 209 20.83 -19.54 -2.21
N GLU A 210 19.55 -19.86 -2.32
CA GLU A 210 18.81 -19.72 -3.58
C GLU A 210 18.44 -18.25 -3.84
N ASP A 211 18.02 -17.52 -2.82
CA ASP A 211 17.75 -16.09 -2.91
C ASP A 211 19.02 -15.30 -3.30
N MET A 212 20.17 -15.67 -2.73
CA MET A 212 21.46 -15.04 -3.04
C MET A 212 21.86 -15.19 -4.51
N LYS A 213 21.50 -16.29 -5.20
CA LYS A 213 21.81 -16.49 -6.63
C LYS A 213 21.15 -15.45 -7.54
N LYS A 214 20.05 -14.87 -7.13
CA LYS A 214 19.29 -13.86 -7.89
C LYS A 214 19.39 -12.45 -7.30
N THR A 215 20.24 -12.26 -6.29
CA THR A 215 20.42 -10.99 -5.60
C THR A 215 21.79 -10.40 -5.90
N LEU A 216 21.81 -9.11 -6.21
CA LEU A 216 23.02 -8.28 -6.24
C LEU A 216 22.98 -7.30 -5.07
N SER A 217 24.15 -6.94 -4.55
CA SER A 217 24.26 -5.85 -3.57
C SER A 217 25.21 -4.79 -4.10
N ILE A 218 24.78 -3.54 -4.05
CA ILE A 218 25.52 -2.39 -4.56
C ILE A 218 25.41 -1.28 -3.51
N ALA A 219 26.52 -0.97 -2.86
CA ALA A 219 26.65 0.23 -2.03
C ALA A 219 27.03 1.37 -2.95
N ASP A 220 26.16 2.38 -3.06
CA ASP A 220 26.43 3.61 -3.81
C ASP A 220 26.79 4.72 -2.83
#